data_34856ded2213f5e05c0035cfc799fd16
#
_entry.id   34856ded2213f5e05c0035cfc799fd16
#
_cell.length_a   1.000
_cell.length_b   1.000
_cell.length_c   1.000
_cell.angle_alpha   90.00
_cell.angle_beta   90.00
_cell.angle_gamma   90.00
#
_symmetry.space_group_name_H-M   'P 1'
#
loop_
_entity.id
_entity.type
_entity.pdbx_description
1 polymer ?
#
loop_
_entity_poly.entity_id
_entity_poly.type
_entity_poly.pdbx_seq_one_letter_code
_entity_poly.pdbx_strand_id
1 'polypeptide(L)'
;MTESAVFPLPNVSVDLAGQVALVTGTTSGLGRRFALVLAASGASVVVTGRRQERLDALAAEIEASGGVAVPVAVDVTDPDSLVAAVDAAEAAFDAPVQILVNNAGIPDAQRAHRMPLDLIDAVFDTNLRGPYILSCEVARRLIAAELPGRMVNISSMGAFQYSGQGAALYSITKAGINRMTEALAVEWARFGINVNGIAPGAFASEMMDGMLERMGDITRHFPRQRLGDPAQLDSTLLFLCSPASEFVTGTVVKVDDGQGSR
;
A
#
# COMPACT_ATOMS: atom_id res chain seq x y z
N MET A 1 21.17 30.86 -8.92
CA MET A 1 21.40 29.76 -9.87
C MET A 1 21.54 28.51 -9.02
N THR A 2 20.55 27.65 -9.00
CA THR A 2 20.64 26.34 -8.33
C THR A 2 21.65 25.48 -9.10
N GLU A 3 22.66 24.93 -8.42
CA GLU A 3 23.53 23.92 -9.01
C GLU A 3 22.67 22.83 -9.63
N SER A 4 22.93 22.47 -10.87
CA SER A 4 22.23 21.34 -11.50
C SER A 4 22.63 20.06 -10.79
N ALA A 5 21.66 19.34 -10.25
CA ALA A 5 21.90 18.04 -9.63
C ALA A 5 22.59 17.11 -10.62
N VAL A 6 23.69 16.49 -10.21
CA VAL A 6 24.39 15.47 -11.01
C VAL A 6 23.81 14.12 -10.65
N PHE A 7 23.10 13.52 -11.58
CA PHE A 7 22.52 12.17 -11.42
C PHE A 7 23.52 11.08 -11.79
N PRO A 8 23.56 9.94 -11.08
CA PRO A 8 24.37 8.79 -11.47
C PRO A 8 23.89 8.19 -12.81
N LEU A 9 24.75 7.43 -13.48
CA LEU A 9 24.41 6.72 -14.71
C LEU A 9 24.63 5.21 -14.52
N PRO A 10 23.60 4.37 -14.44
CA PRO A 10 22.17 4.71 -14.43
C PRO A 10 21.69 5.35 -13.11
N ASN A 11 20.65 6.21 -13.18
CA ASN A 11 19.98 6.74 -12.00
C ASN A 11 18.91 5.74 -11.52
N VAL A 12 19.34 4.73 -10.79
CA VAL A 12 18.47 3.71 -10.20
C VAL A 12 19.02 3.31 -8.83
N SER A 13 18.13 3.15 -7.86
CA SER A 13 18.48 2.64 -6.53
C SER A 13 17.31 1.85 -5.96
N VAL A 14 17.63 0.83 -5.18
CA VAL A 14 16.70 0.08 -4.31
C VAL A 14 17.13 0.16 -2.85
N ASP A 15 18.11 1.00 -2.55
CA ASP A 15 18.59 1.24 -1.19
C ASP A 15 17.67 2.21 -0.47
N LEU A 16 17.07 1.75 0.62
CA LEU A 16 16.17 2.48 1.51
C LEU A 16 16.74 2.62 2.92
N ALA A 17 18.06 2.43 3.07
CA ALA A 17 18.75 2.56 4.36
C ALA A 17 18.48 3.95 4.99
N GLY A 18 18.19 3.94 6.30
CA GLY A 18 17.88 5.14 7.07
C GLY A 18 16.46 5.70 6.87
N GLN A 19 15.60 5.03 6.08
CA GLN A 19 14.20 5.42 5.93
C GLN A 19 13.28 4.54 6.79
N VAL A 20 12.26 5.15 7.39
CA VAL A 20 11.22 4.45 8.13
C VAL A 20 10.03 4.21 7.20
N ALA A 21 9.62 2.94 7.09
CA ALA A 21 8.48 2.51 6.29
C ALA A 21 7.34 2.00 7.18
N LEU A 22 6.12 2.50 6.99
CA LEU A 22 4.91 1.99 7.61
C LEU A 22 4.04 1.30 6.56
N VAL A 23 3.72 0.01 6.80
CA VAL A 23 2.90 -0.79 5.88
C VAL A 23 1.63 -1.24 6.60
N THR A 24 0.45 -0.95 6.01
CA THR A 24 -0.82 -1.39 6.59
C THR A 24 -1.26 -2.75 6.05
N GLY A 25 -1.85 -3.59 6.93
CA GLY A 25 -2.38 -4.90 6.54
C GLY A 25 -1.30 -5.93 6.24
N THR A 26 -0.26 -6.02 7.08
CA THR A 26 0.91 -6.89 6.85
C THR A 26 0.75 -8.33 7.35
N THR A 27 -0.41 -8.68 7.93
CA THR A 27 -0.60 -10.01 8.54
C THR A 27 -0.77 -11.14 7.51
N SER A 28 -0.89 -10.83 6.21
CA SER A 28 -0.98 -11.80 5.12
C SER A 28 -0.77 -11.14 3.73
N GLY A 29 -0.69 -11.96 2.69
CA GLY A 29 -0.78 -11.55 1.28
C GLY A 29 0.25 -10.49 0.87
N LEU A 30 -0.22 -9.49 0.10
CA LEU A 30 0.63 -8.46 -0.49
C LEU A 30 1.33 -7.60 0.57
N GLY A 31 0.61 -7.20 1.62
CA GLY A 31 1.19 -6.36 2.68
C GLY A 31 2.34 -7.02 3.41
N ARG A 32 2.23 -8.33 3.68
CA ARG A 32 3.34 -9.11 4.25
C ARG A 32 4.56 -9.11 3.32
N ARG A 33 4.36 -9.35 2.02
CA ARG A 33 5.44 -9.30 1.03
C ARG A 33 6.07 -7.93 0.95
N PHE A 34 5.28 -6.86 0.95
CA PHE A 34 5.79 -5.49 0.92
C PHE A 34 6.68 -5.16 2.11
N ALA A 35 6.28 -5.58 3.32
CA ALA A 35 7.10 -5.39 4.52
C ALA A 35 8.46 -6.09 4.41
N LEU A 36 8.48 -7.35 3.95
CA LEU A 36 9.72 -8.12 3.74
C LEU A 36 10.64 -7.45 2.72
N VAL A 37 10.10 -6.97 1.61
CA VAL A 37 10.88 -6.35 0.53
C VAL A 37 11.47 -5.01 0.96
N LEU A 38 10.69 -4.18 1.65
CA LEU A 38 11.19 -2.90 2.16
C LEU A 38 12.29 -3.11 3.20
N ALA A 39 12.12 -4.06 4.12
CA ALA A 39 13.15 -4.41 5.10
C ALA A 39 14.43 -4.96 4.41
N ALA A 40 14.29 -5.86 3.43
CA ALA A 40 15.41 -6.39 2.67
C ALA A 40 16.13 -5.31 1.84
N SER A 41 15.47 -4.19 1.57
CA SER A 41 16.04 -3.01 0.91
C SER A 41 16.63 -1.97 1.89
N GLY A 42 16.71 -2.30 3.18
CA GLY A 42 17.36 -1.49 4.22
C GLY A 42 16.44 -0.54 5.00
N ALA A 43 15.12 -0.51 4.72
CA ALA A 43 14.21 0.30 5.51
C ALA A 43 13.98 -0.30 6.91
N SER A 44 13.78 0.56 7.92
CA SER A 44 13.21 0.19 9.20
C SER A 44 11.69 0.12 9.05
N VAL A 45 11.07 -1.06 9.28
CA VAL A 45 9.68 -1.29 8.90
C VAL A 45 8.75 -1.38 10.11
N VAL A 46 7.67 -0.60 10.10
CA VAL A 46 6.55 -0.76 11.02
C VAL A 46 5.51 -1.66 10.34
N VAL A 47 5.38 -2.88 10.86
CA VAL A 47 4.41 -3.85 10.36
C VAL A 47 3.10 -3.69 11.13
N THR A 48 1.99 -3.42 10.42
CA THR A 48 0.72 -3.11 11.07
C THR A 48 -0.46 -3.97 10.61
N GLY A 49 -1.40 -4.18 11.52
CA GLY A 49 -2.61 -4.96 11.31
C GLY A 49 -3.31 -5.23 12.64
N ARG A 50 -4.41 -6.00 12.61
CA ARG A 50 -5.20 -6.28 13.82
C ARG A 50 -4.76 -7.53 14.61
N ARG A 51 -3.98 -8.43 13.98
CA ARG A 51 -3.60 -9.74 14.53
C ARG A 51 -2.18 -9.69 15.08
N GLN A 52 -2.03 -9.34 16.37
CA GLN A 52 -0.74 -9.10 17.00
C GLN A 52 0.24 -10.28 16.83
N GLU A 53 -0.20 -11.52 17.10
CA GLU A 53 0.66 -12.70 16.97
C GLU A 53 1.28 -12.85 15.57
N ARG A 54 0.55 -12.49 14.50
CA ARG A 54 1.07 -12.53 13.13
C ARG A 54 2.03 -11.37 12.85
N LEU A 55 1.84 -10.24 13.49
CA LEU A 55 2.77 -9.10 13.38
C LEU A 55 4.08 -9.43 14.07
N ASP A 56 4.03 -10.03 15.27
CA ASP A 56 5.20 -10.46 16.02
C ASP A 56 6.01 -11.51 15.24
N ALA A 57 5.32 -12.49 14.65
CA ALA A 57 5.95 -13.49 13.81
C ALA A 57 6.62 -12.89 12.56
N LEU A 58 5.98 -11.88 11.92
CA LEU A 58 6.55 -11.20 10.75
C LEU A 58 7.77 -10.34 11.14
N ALA A 59 7.71 -9.63 12.26
CA ALA A 59 8.84 -8.85 12.76
C ALA A 59 10.04 -9.75 13.06
N ALA A 60 9.83 -10.88 13.75
CA ALA A 60 10.87 -11.86 14.02
C ALA A 60 11.48 -12.45 12.74
N GLU A 61 10.68 -12.70 11.69
CA GLU A 61 11.16 -13.16 10.38
C GLU A 61 12.04 -12.11 9.68
N ILE A 62 11.63 -10.84 9.74
CA ILE A 62 12.43 -9.73 9.20
C ILE A 62 13.75 -9.61 9.93
N GLU A 63 13.75 -9.67 11.27
CA GLU A 63 14.95 -9.60 12.09
C GLU A 63 15.88 -10.79 11.86
N ALA A 64 15.35 -12.00 11.74
CA ALA A 64 16.13 -13.20 11.42
C ALA A 64 16.82 -13.12 10.05
N SER A 65 16.27 -12.28 9.13
CA SER A 65 16.85 -12.00 7.81
C SER A 65 17.82 -10.81 7.81
N GLY A 66 18.11 -10.23 8.98
CA GLY A 66 19.00 -9.08 9.14
C GLY A 66 18.36 -7.71 8.90
N GLY A 67 17.03 -7.65 8.74
CA GLY A 67 16.27 -6.40 8.67
C GLY A 67 15.87 -5.88 10.05
N VAL A 68 15.15 -4.75 10.07
CA VAL A 68 14.64 -4.12 11.28
C VAL A 68 13.14 -3.94 11.16
N ALA A 69 12.37 -4.43 12.14
CA ALA A 69 10.92 -4.28 12.13
C ALA A 69 10.34 -4.10 13.55
N VAL A 70 9.24 -3.34 13.63
CA VAL A 70 8.46 -3.17 14.86
C VAL A 70 7.00 -3.52 14.58
N PRO A 71 6.39 -4.44 15.35
CA PRO A 71 4.99 -4.79 15.22
C PRO A 71 4.10 -3.79 15.98
N VAL A 72 3.10 -3.23 15.31
CA VAL A 72 2.13 -2.30 15.92
C VAL A 72 0.72 -2.73 15.54
N ALA A 73 -0.11 -3.06 16.55
CA ALA A 73 -1.52 -3.36 16.31
C ALA A 73 -2.27 -2.11 15.90
N VAL A 74 -2.95 -2.16 14.75
CA VAL A 74 -3.68 -1.04 14.18
C VAL A 74 -5.03 -1.50 13.64
N ASP A 75 -6.08 -0.77 14.01
CA ASP A 75 -7.36 -0.78 13.28
C ASP A 75 -7.40 0.46 12.38
N VAL A 76 -7.36 0.24 11.07
CA VAL A 76 -7.34 1.34 10.09
C VAL A 76 -8.67 2.08 10.00
N THR A 77 -9.73 1.60 10.64
CA THR A 77 -11.04 2.27 10.73
C THR A 77 -11.11 3.26 11.88
N ASP A 78 -10.20 3.16 12.85
CA ASP A 78 -10.09 4.03 14.01
C ASP A 78 -9.01 5.12 13.81
N PRO A 79 -9.40 6.42 13.70
CA PRO A 79 -8.46 7.52 13.54
C PRO A 79 -7.41 7.62 14.65
N ASP A 80 -7.78 7.36 15.91
CA ASP A 80 -6.87 7.45 17.04
C ASP A 80 -5.82 6.33 16.97
N SER A 81 -6.23 5.13 16.53
CA SER A 81 -5.31 4.01 16.27
C SER A 81 -4.31 4.33 15.15
N LEU A 82 -4.73 5.06 14.12
CA LEU A 82 -3.84 5.49 13.02
C LEU A 82 -2.79 6.51 13.50
N VAL A 83 -3.19 7.49 14.30
CA VAL A 83 -2.26 8.47 14.88
C VAL A 83 -1.28 7.78 15.81
N ALA A 84 -1.77 6.91 16.71
CA ALA A 84 -0.93 6.16 17.63
C ALA A 84 0.10 5.26 16.90
N ALA A 85 -0.24 4.74 15.72
CA ALA A 85 0.69 3.96 14.92
C ALA A 85 1.86 4.80 14.39
N VAL A 86 1.61 6.05 13.99
CA VAL A 86 2.68 6.97 13.56
C VAL A 86 3.53 7.37 14.76
N ASP A 87 2.91 7.66 15.92
CA ASP A 87 3.64 7.96 17.16
C ASP A 87 4.56 6.79 17.57
N ALA A 88 4.05 5.56 17.51
CA ALA A 88 4.83 4.37 17.82
C ALA A 88 6.00 4.15 16.83
N ALA A 89 5.79 4.45 15.54
CA ALA A 89 6.83 4.38 14.53
C ALA A 89 7.97 5.38 14.82
N GLU A 90 7.62 6.63 15.07
CA GLU A 90 8.59 7.68 15.39
C GLU A 90 9.33 7.41 16.70
N ALA A 91 8.63 6.92 17.73
CA ALA A 91 9.25 6.56 19.00
C ALA A 91 10.23 5.36 18.88
N ALA A 92 9.92 4.40 17.99
CA ALA A 92 10.77 3.23 17.80
C ALA A 92 12.06 3.51 17.05
N PHE A 93 12.04 4.47 16.10
CA PHE A 93 13.16 4.70 15.18
C PHE A 93 13.78 6.10 15.30
N ASP A 94 13.27 6.93 16.19
CA ASP A 94 13.69 8.34 16.36
C ASP A 94 13.70 9.11 15.02
N ALA A 95 12.74 8.79 14.15
CA ALA A 95 12.63 9.37 12.81
C ALA A 95 11.18 9.32 12.28
N PRO A 96 10.75 10.29 11.48
CA PRO A 96 9.43 10.28 10.85
C PRO A 96 9.26 9.13 9.84
N VAL A 97 8.01 8.71 9.63
CA VAL A 97 7.65 7.76 8.57
C VAL A 97 7.82 8.42 7.21
N GLN A 98 8.84 8.02 6.45
CA GLN A 98 9.14 8.55 5.12
C GLN A 98 8.51 7.73 3.98
N ILE A 99 8.23 6.45 4.24
CA ILE A 99 7.57 5.57 3.28
C ILE A 99 6.26 5.07 3.91
N LEU A 100 5.13 5.35 3.26
CA LEU A 100 3.82 4.85 3.65
C LEU A 100 3.27 3.92 2.57
N VAL A 101 2.91 2.68 2.93
CA VAL A 101 2.19 1.76 2.05
C VAL A 101 0.79 1.51 2.58
N ASN A 102 -0.20 2.16 1.99
CA ASN A 102 -1.62 1.93 2.28
C ASN A 102 -2.10 0.67 1.55
N ASN A 103 -1.96 -0.49 2.20
CA ASN A 103 -2.32 -1.78 1.62
C ASN A 103 -3.56 -2.42 2.27
N ALA A 104 -3.87 -2.12 3.52
CA ALA A 104 -5.05 -2.68 4.19
C ALA A 104 -6.32 -2.48 3.34
N GLY A 105 -7.13 -3.54 3.25
CA GLY A 105 -8.38 -3.51 2.50
C GLY A 105 -9.22 -4.76 2.73
N ILE A 106 -10.52 -4.61 2.56
CA ILE A 106 -11.50 -5.70 2.64
C ILE A 106 -12.37 -5.74 1.38
N PRO A 107 -12.81 -6.94 0.94
CA PRO A 107 -13.80 -7.08 -0.12
C PRO A 107 -15.20 -6.79 0.41
N ASP A 108 -16.16 -6.46 -0.47
CA ASP A 108 -17.57 -6.35 -0.12
C ASP A 108 -18.35 -7.65 -0.38
N ALA A 109 -18.03 -8.37 -1.45
CA ALA A 109 -18.58 -9.68 -1.81
C ALA A 109 -20.13 -9.78 -1.77
N GLN A 110 -20.84 -8.66 -1.94
CA GLN A 110 -22.29 -8.51 -1.88
C GLN A 110 -22.85 -7.76 -3.09
N ARG A 111 -24.10 -8.09 -3.49
CA ARG A 111 -24.83 -7.28 -4.48
C ARG A 111 -25.19 -5.93 -3.84
N ALA A 112 -24.94 -4.81 -4.54
CA ALA A 112 -25.11 -3.45 -4.01
C ALA A 112 -26.48 -3.21 -3.34
N HIS A 113 -27.59 -3.69 -3.94
CA HIS A 113 -28.95 -3.52 -3.41
C HIS A 113 -29.28 -4.43 -2.19
N ARG A 114 -28.36 -5.28 -1.77
CA ARG A 114 -28.52 -6.18 -0.60
C ARG A 114 -27.44 -5.97 0.45
N MET A 115 -26.60 -4.96 0.26
CA MET A 115 -25.48 -4.70 1.15
C MET A 115 -26.00 -4.03 2.44
N PRO A 116 -25.72 -4.59 3.63
CA PRO A 116 -26.09 -3.97 4.90
C PRO A 116 -25.21 -2.75 5.18
N LEU A 117 -25.73 -1.80 5.97
CA LEU A 117 -25.06 -0.51 6.22
C LEU A 117 -23.72 -0.67 6.93
N ASP A 118 -23.62 -1.59 7.89
CA ASP A 118 -22.38 -1.88 8.61
C ASP A 118 -21.27 -2.37 7.68
N LEU A 119 -21.60 -3.17 6.66
CA LEU A 119 -20.62 -3.57 5.65
C LEU A 119 -20.24 -2.40 4.72
N ILE A 120 -21.20 -1.53 4.37
CA ILE A 120 -20.92 -0.32 3.58
C ILE A 120 -19.92 0.55 4.33
N ASP A 121 -20.19 0.85 5.59
CA ASP A 121 -19.33 1.67 6.44
C ASP A 121 -17.93 1.04 6.59
N ALA A 122 -17.88 -0.26 6.92
CA ALA A 122 -16.60 -0.98 7.07
C ALA A 122 -15.74 -0.94 5.80
N VAL A 123 -16.34 -1.09 4.60
CA VAL A 123 -15.63 -1.06 3.33
C VAL A 123 -15.12 0.36 3.02
N PHE A 124 -15.93 1.39 3.24
CA PHE A 124 -15.48 2.78 3.06
C PHE A 124 -14.39 3.15 4.06
N ASP A 125 -14.58 2.83 5.33
CA ASP A 125 -13.62 3.18 6.39
C ASP A 125 -12.29 2.47 6.18
N THR A 126 -12.29 1.17 5.87
CA THR A 126 -11.06 0.41 5.64
C THR A 126 -10.36 0.79 4.36
N ASN A 127 -11.10 0.86 3.22
CA ASN A 127 -10.48 0.93 1.89
C ASN A 127 -10.18 2.36 1.43
N LEU A 128 -10.82 3.38 2.01
CA LEU A 128 -10.69 4.77 1.54
C LEU A 128 -10.44 5.77 2.67
N ARG A 129 -11.29 5.80 3.70
CA ARG A 129 -11.19 6.81 4.76
C ARG A 129 -9.91 6.63 5.60
N GLY A 130 -9.61 5.40 6.04
CA GLY A 130 -8.40 5.10 6.80
C GLY A 130 -7.11 5.46 6.05
N PRO A 131 -6.92 5.01 4.79
CA PRO A 131 -5.80 5.44 3.95
C PRO A 131 -5.66 6.96 3.80
N TYR A 132 -6.79 7.68 3.65
CA TYR A 132 -6.77 9.14 3.57
C TYR A 132 -6.27 9.78 4.86
N ILE A 133 -6.83 9.38 6.01
CA ILE A 133 -6.45 9.91 7.34
C ILE A 133 -4.97 9.64 7.62
N LEU A 134 -4.51 8.40 7.42
CA LEU A 134 -3.12 8.03 7.66
C LEU A 134 -2.16 8.79 6.74
N SER A 135 -2.52 8.96 5.47
CA SER A 135 -1.71 9.76 4.53
C SER A 135 -1.60 11.22 4.98
N CYS A 136 -2.70 11.83 5.46
CA CYS A 136 -2.68 13.19 5.99
C CYS A 136 -1.82 13.31 7.25
N GLU A 137 -1.85 12.30 8.14
CA GLU A 137 -1.04 12.32 9.37
C GLU A 137 0.45 12.21 9.05
N VAL A 138 0.84 11.26 8.20
CA VAL A 138 2.24 11.11 7.77
C VAL A 138 2.72 12.37 7.03
N ALA A 139 1.91 12.93 6.12
CA ALA A 139 2.27 14.17 5.42
C ALA A 139 2.48 15.34 6.39
N ARG A 140 1.62 15.49 7.42
CA ARG A 140 1.76 16.54 8.43
C ARG A 140 3.10 16.46 9.15
N ARG A 141 3.55 15.24 9.53
CA ARG A 141 4.82 15.00 10.19
C ARG A 141 6.01 15.31 9.27
N LEU A 142 5.95 14.82 8.04
CA LEU A 142 7.00 15.08 7.05
C LEU A 142 7.14 16.56 6.72
N ILE A 143 6.03 17.28 6.55
CA ILE A 143 6.04 18.74 6.30
C ILE A 143 6.64 19.50 7.49
N ALA A 144 6.28 19.12 8.72
CA ALA A 144 6.82 19.73 9.93
C ALA A 144 8.33 19.47 10.11
N ALA A 145 8.80 18.29 9.65
CA ALA A 145 10.21 17.91 9.68
C ALA A 145 11.01 18.39 8.45
N GLU A 146 10.37 19.01 7.47
CA GLU A 146 10.96 19.42 6.18
C GLU A 146 11.63 18.25 5.43
N LEU A 147 11.04 17.04 5.51
CA LEU A 147 11.55 15.81 4.90
C LEU A 147 10.71 15.39 3.70
N PRO A 148 11.34 14.84 2.66
CA PRO A 148 10.61 14.23 1.56
C PRO A 148 9.96 12.91 1.97
N GLY A 149 8.91 12.50 1.24
CA GLY A 149 8.23 11.24 1.50
C GLY A 149 7.78 10.51 0.25
N ARG A 150 7.45 9.23 0.44
CA ARG A 150 6.92 8.33 -0.60
C ARG A 150 5.69 7.62 -0.07
N MET A 151 4.54 7.84 -0.70
CA MET A 151 3.29 7.14 -0.36
C MET A 151 2.87 6.26 -1.52
N VAL A 152 2.63 4.99 -1.23
CA VAL A 152 2.17 3.99 -2.21
C VAL A 152 0.81 3.47 -1.77
N ASN A 153 -0.22 3.79 -2.55
CA ASN A 153 -1.58 3.34 -2.30
C ASN A 153 -1.88 2.07 -3.11
N ILE A 154 -2.29 1.00 -2.44
CA ILE A 154 -2.66 -0.23 -3.14
C ILE A 154 -4.12 -0.14 -3.59
N SER A 155 -4.27 0.10 -4.88
CA SER A 155 -5.52 0.11 -5.61
C SER A 155 -5.91 -1.31 -6.07
N SER A 156 -6.53 -1.44 -7.20
CA SER A 156 -6.92 -2.71 -7.82
C SER A 156 -7.24 -2.48 -9.30
N MET A 157 -7.13 -3.52 -10.11
CA MET A 157 -7.75 -3.51 -11.45
C MET A 157 -9.25 -3.29 -11.39
N GLY A 158 -9.91 -3.67 -10.27
CA GLY A 158 -11.31 -3.35 -10.00
C GLY A 158 -11.65 -1.85 -10.02
N ALA A 159 -10.66 -0.96 -9.85
CA ALA A 159 -10.84 0.49 -9.96
C ALA A 159 -11.07 0.97 -11.42
N PHE A 160 -10.64 0.20 -12.40
CA PHE A 160 -10.69 0.55 -13.82
C PHE A 160 -11.79 -0.20 -14.58
N GLN A 161 -12.20 -1.35 -14.05
CA GLN A 161 -13.25 -2.17 -14.68
C GLN A 161 -14.06 -2.91 -13.62
N TYR A 162 -15.33 -3.13 -13.92
CA TYR A 162 -16.25 -3.85 -13.05
C TYR A 162 -17.08 -4.85 -13.86
N SER A 163 -17.03 -6.13 -13.47
CA SER A 163 -17.70 -7.23 -14.19
C SER A 163 -19.08 -7.64 -13.62
N GLY A 164 -19.59 -6.90 -12.63
CA GLY A 164 -20.95 -7.16 -12.12
C GLY A 164 -21.08 -8.30 -11.11
N GLN A 165 -19.99 -8.73 -10.47
CA GLN A 165 -19.96 -9.94 -9.64
C GLN A 165 -20.01 -9.70 -8.12
N GLY A 166 -20.68 -8.62 -7.69
CA GLY A 166 -20.87 -8.34 -6.26
C GLY A 166 -19.63 -7.72 -5.58
N ALA A 167 -18.91 -6.86 -6.30
CA ALA A 167 -17.77 -6.10 -5.81
C ALA A 167 -17.87 -4.61 -6.20
N ALA A 168 -19.11 -4.08 -6.25
CA ALA A 168 -19.35 -2.72 -6.74
C ALA A 168 -18.75 -1.67 -5.80
N LEU A 169 -18.96 -1.83 -4.48
CA LEU A 169 -18.46 -0.88 -3.49
C LEU A 169 -16.94 -0.94 -3.38
N TYR A 170 -16.36 -2.14 -3.41
CA TYR A 170 -14.92 -2.33 -3.49
C TYR A 170 -14.34 -1.58 -4.70
N SER A 171 -14.94 -1.77 -5.89
CA SER A 171 -14.54 -1.08 -7.12
C SER A 171 -14.59 0.45 -6.96
N ILE A 172 -15.67 0.98 -6.36
CA ILE A 172 -15.85 2.41 -6.08
C ILE A 172 -14.75 2.91 -5.14
N THR A 173 -14.49 2.21 -4.04
CA THR A 173 -13.44 2.63 -3.08
C THR A 173 -12.05 2.60 -3.71
N LYS A 174 -11.74 1.61 -4.55
CA LYS A 174 -10.46 1.52 -5.26
C LYS A 174 -10.31 2.58 -6.36
N ALA A 175 -11.40 2.98 -7.02
CA ALA A 175 -11.42 4.16 -7.91
C ALA A 175 -11.20 5.46 -7.09
N GLY A 176 -11.78 5.54 -5.89
CA GLY A 176 -11.53 6.62 -4.93
C GLY A 176 -10.05 6.70 -4.53
N ILE A 177 -9.39 5.57 -4.30
CA ILE A 177 -7.93 5.49 -4.04
C ILE A 177 -7.12 6.03 -5.22
N ASN A 178 -7.51 5.72 -6.47
CA ASN A 178 -6.82 6.30 -7.64
C ASN A 178 -6.93 7.82 -7.64
N ARG A 179 -8.14 8.34 -7.44
CA ARG A 179 -8.35 9.80 -7.40
C ARG A 179 -7.67 10.46 -6.20
N MET A 180 -7.68 9.82 -5.03
CA MET A 180 -6.93 10.27 -3.86
C MET A 180 -5.43 10.37 -4.16
N THR A 181 -4.86 9.37 -4.82
CA THR A 181 -3.46 9.34 -5.25
C THR A 181 -3.12 10.56 -6.12
N GLU A 182 -3.90 10.82 -7.15
CA GLU A 182 -3.71 11.97 -8.05
C GLU A 182 -3.84 13.31 -7.33
N ALA A 183 -4.88 13.46 -6.48
CA ALA A 183 -5.16 14.71 -5.79
C ALA A 183 -4.06 15.05 -4.76
N LEU A 184 -3.69 14.07 -3.92
CA LEU A 184 -2.67 14.27 -2.88
C LEU A 184 -1.26 14.44 -3.48
N ALA A 185 -0.98 13.83 -4.63
CA ALA A 185 0.27 14.08 -5.36
C ALA A 185 0.45 15.55 -5.74
N VAL A 186 -0.62 16.20 -6.23
CA VAL A 186 -0.60 17.63 -6.56
C VAL A 186 -0.54 18.49 -5.29
N GLU A 187 -1.33 18.15 -4.27
CA GLU A 187 -1.42 18.88 -3.01
C GLU A 187 -0.06 18.97 -2.31
N TRP A 188 0.72 17.89 -2.32
CA TRP A 188 1.96 17.77 -1.55
C TRP A 188 3.25 17.83 -2.37
N ALA A 189 3.18 18.00 -3.69
CA ALA A 189 4.36 18.09 -4.56
C ALA A 189 5.38 19.13 -4.09
N ARG A 190 4.92 20.31 -3.67
CA ARG A 190 5.78 21.40 -3.19
C ARG A 190 6.58 21.07 -1.93
N PHE A 191 6.18 20.01 -1.20
CA PHE A 191 6.85 19.54 0.01
C PHE A 191 7.76 18.33 -0.24
N GLY A 192 7.96 17.92 -1.51
CA GLY A 192 8.78 16.76 -1.86
C GLY A 192 8.13 15.41 -1.49
N ILE A 193 6.81 15.39 -1.26
CA ILE A 193 6.07 14.16 -0.95
C ILE A 193 5.43 13.62 -2.23
N ASN A 194 5.91 12.46 -2.69
CA ASN A 194 5.35 11.76 -3.84
C ASN A 194 4.24 10.80 -3.40
N VAL A 195 3.12 10.84 -4.09
CA VAL A 195 1.99 9.94 -3.84
C VAL A 195 1.69 9.17 -5.12
N ASN A 196 1.85 7.86 -5.09
CA ASN A 196 1.64 6.99 -6.23
C ASN A 196 0.76 5.79 -5.84
N GLY A 197 0.32 5.04 -6.83
CA GLY A 197 -0.48 3.85 -6.62
C GLY A 197 0.03 2.64 -7.40
N ILE A 198 -0.30 1.46 -6.87
CA ILE A 198 -0.19 0.20 -7.59
C ILE A 198 -1.60 -0.36 -7.73
N ALA A 199 -1.98 -0.76 -8.93
CA ALA A 199 -3.24 -1.45 -9.20
C ALA A 199 -2.96 -2.91 -9.59
N PRO A 200 -2.93 -3.83 -8.62
CA PRO A 200 -2.73 -5.24 -8.89
C PRO A 200 -3.90 -5.85 -9.63
N GLY A 201 -3.61 -6.82 -10.51
CA GLY A 201 -4.57 -7.81 -10.97
C GLY A 201 -4.87 -8.85 -9.89
N ALA A 202 -5.18 -10.06 -10.32
CA ALA A 202 -5.43 -11.20 -9.44
C ALA A 202 -4.08 -11.82 -8.99
N PHE A 203 -3.74 -11.65 -7.73
CA PHE A 203 -2.56 -12.20 -7.08
C PHE A 203 -2.95 -13.21 -6.00
N ALA A 204 -2.11 -14.21 -5.76
CA ALA A 204 -2.27 -15.17 -4.68
C ALA A 204 -2.33 -14.46 -3.31
N SER A 205 -3.40 -14.67 -2.54
CA SER A 205 -3.63 -14.06 -1.23
C SER A 205 -4.85 -14.67 -0.53
N GLU A 206 -4.97 -14.52 0.79
CA GLU A 206 -6.17 -14.95 1.55
C GLU A 206 -7.47 -14.36 0.94
N MET A 207 -7.44 -13.12 0.44
CA MET A 207 -8.59 -12.49 -0.23
C MET A 207 -8.93 -13.20 -1.54
N MET A 208 -7.94 -13.59 -2.30
CA MET A 208 -8.12 -14.32 -3.56
C MET A 208 -8.63 -15.73 -3.33
N ASP A 209 -8.13 -16.42 -2.29
CA ASP A 209 -8.60 -17.75 -1.91
C ASP A 209 -10.11 -17.73 -1.62
N GLY A 210 -10.60 -16.78 -0.82
CA GLY A 210 -12.02 -16.58 -0.58
C GLY A 210 -12.82 -16.20 -1.85
N MET A 211 -12.22 -15.57 -2.85
CA MET A 211 -12.86 -15.32 -4.14
C MET A 211 -12.96 -16.61 -4.97
N LEU A 212 -11.89 -17.40 -5.03
CA LEU A 212 -11.88 -18.70 -5.73
C LEU A 212 -12.86 -19.69 -5.13
N GLU A 213 -13.01 -19.72 -3.80
CA GLU A 213 -14.01 -20.55 -3.12
C GLU A 213 -15.45 -20.20 -3.55
N ARG A 214 -15.76 -18.90 -3.72
CA ARG A 214 -17.10 -18.44 -4.12
C ARG A 214 -17.39 -18.58 -5.61
N MET A 215 -16.39 -18.37 -6.46
CA MET A 215 -16.57 -18.21 -7.90
C MET A 215 -15.97 -19.36 -8.73
N GLY A 216 -15.24 -20.27 -8.09
CA GLY A 216 -14.46 -21.30 -8.76
C GLY A 216 -13.22 -20.72 -9.44
N ASP A 217 -12.60 -21.49 -10.30
CA ASP A 217 -11.40 -21.10 -11.03
C ASP A 217 -11.69 -19.99 -12.05
N ILE A 218 -11.31 -18.77 -11.69
CA ILE A 218 -11.42 -17.58 -12.54
C ILE A 218 -10.22 -17.41 -13.49
N THR A 219 -9.11 -18.12 -13.25
CA THR A 219 -7.85 -17.92 -13.98
C THR A 219 -7.97 -18.26 -15.46
N ARG A 220 -8.87 -19.17 -15.83
CA ARG A 220 -9.18 -19.55 -17.22
C ARG A 220 -9.63 -18.39 -18.11
N HIS A 221 -10.09 -17.29 -17.49
CA HIS A 221 -10.53 -16.08 -18.20
C HIS A 221 -9.41 -15.04 -18.34
N PHE A 222 -8.26 -15.27 -17.70
CA PHE A 222 -7.13 -14.35 -17.78
C PHE A 222 -6.27 -14.63 -19.01
N PRO A 223 -5.64 -13.60 -19.60
CA PRO A 223 -4.81 -13.77 -20.78
C PRO A 223 -3.70 -14.82 -20.64
N ARG A 224 -3.08 -14.93 -19.47
CA ARG A 224 -2.03 -15.91 -19.17
C ARG A 224 -2.49 -17.06 -18.26
N GLN A 225 -3.77 -17.16 -17.97
CA GLN A 225 -4.41 -18.24 -17.23
C GLN A 225 -3.74 -18.58 -15.89
N ARG A 226 -3.29 -17.55 -15.16
CA ARG A 226 -2.61 -17.72 -13.89
C ARG A 226 -2.93 -16.57 -12.92
N LEU A 227 -2.67 -16.81 -11.63
CA LEU A 227 -2.55 -15.77 -10.63
C LEU A 227 -1.12 -15.19 -10.66
N GLY A 228 -0.99 -13.93 -10.27
CA GLY A 228 0.30 -13.33 -9.97
C GLY A 228 0.85 -13.86 -8.65
N ASP A 229 2.18 -14.01 -8.56
CA ASP A 229 2.86 -14.20 -7.28
C ASP A 229 3.13 -12.81 -6.66
N PRO A 230 2.90 -12.60 -5.34
CA PRO A 230 3.19 -11.33 -4.67
C PRO A 230 4.59 -10.78 -4.95
N ALA A 231 5.60 -11.64 -5.16
CA ALA A 231 6.96 -11.23 -5.50
C ALA A 231 7.06 -10.46 -6.84
N GLN A 232 6.10 -10.61 -7.73
CA GLN A 232 6.08 -9.90 -9.00
C GLN A 232 5.69 -8.41 -8.86
N LEU A 233 5.30 -7.97 -7.66
CA LEU A 233 5.07 -6.56 -7.31
C LEU A 233 6.31 -5.86 -6.74
N ASP A 234 7.34 -6.60 -6.34
CA ASP A 234 8.53 -6.07 -5.65
C ASP A 234 9.20 -4.94 -6.41
N SER A 235 9.46 -5.15 -7.70
CA SER A 235 10.13 -4.16 -8.55
C SER A 235 9.33 -2.87 -8.69
N THR A 236 7.99 -2.97 -8.80
CA THR A 236 7.11 -1.80 -8.89
C THR A 236 7.06 -1.05 -7.56
N LEU A 237 6.96 -1.76 -6.43
CA LEU A 237 6.99 -1.14 -5.11
C LEU A 237 8.31 -0.39 -4.90
N LEU A 238 9.44 -1.05 -5.12
CA LEU A 238 10.77 -0.45 -4.93
C LEU A 238 11.00 0.73 -5.88
N PHE A 239 10.54 0.65 -7.12
CA PHE A 239 10.57 1.78 -8.05
C PHE A 239 9.83 3.00 -7.49
N LEU A 240 8.61 2.82 -6.93
CA LEU A 240 7.83 3.93 -6.40
C LEU A 240 8.34 4.45 -5.04
N CYS A 241 9.04 3.62 -4.26
CA CYS A 241 9.64 3.99 -2.98
C CYS A 241 11.07 4.56 -3.15
N SER A 242 11.71 4.34 -4.30
CA SER A 242 13.10 4.74 -4.55
C SER A 242 13.31 6.25 -4.52
N PRO A 243 14.37 6.75 -3.85
CA PRO A 243 14.79 8.14 -4.00
C PRO A 243 15.11 8.53 -5.45
N ALA A 244 15.56 7.58 -6.28
CA ALA A 244 15.84 7.81 -7.70
C ALA A 244 14.58 8.07 -8.55
N SER A 245 13.39 7.76 -8.02
CA SER A 245 12.10 8.02 -8.67
C SER A 245 11.44 9.32 -8.22
N GLU A 246 12.23 10.30 -7.77
CA GLU A 246 11.74 11.57 -7.21
C GLU A 246 10.76 12.30 -8.15
N PHE A 247 10.93 12.21 -9.46
CA PHE A 247 10.07 12.89 -10.43
C PHE A 247 8.77 12.14 -10.75
N VAL A 248 8.51 11.00 -10.09
CA VAL A 248 7.32 10.17 -10.29
C VAL A 248 6.32 10.42 -9.17
N THR A 249 5.23 11.14 -9.49
CA THR A 249 4.12 11.35 -8.56
C THR A 249 2.77 11.41 -9.31
N GLY A 250 1.69 11.03 -8.65
CA GLY A 250 0.32 11.04 -9.19
C GLY A 250 0.00 9.90 -10.16
N THR A 251 0.87 8.91 -10.30
CA THR A 251 0.63 7.77 -11.19
C THR A 251 0.05 6.56 -10.45
N VAL A 252 -0.75 5.77 -11.16
CA VAL A 252 -1.21 4.45 -10.71
C VAL A 252 -0.75 3.40 -11.71
N VAL A 253 0.24 2.60 -11.29
CA VAL A 253 0.85 1.56 -12.12
C VAL A 253 -0.01 0.30 -12.11
N LYS A 254 -0.52 -0.11 -13.26
CA LYS A 254 -1.23 -1.39 -13.41
C LYS A 254 -0.23 -2.53 -13.48
N VAL A 255 -0.35 -3.50 -12.56
CA VAL A 255 0.45 -4.73 -12.54
C VAL A 255 -0.51 -5.91 -12.57
N ASP A 256 -0.97 -6.28 -13.75
CA ASP A 256 -2.15 -7.12 -13.92
C ASP A 256 -2.00 -8.24 -14.97
N ASP A 257 -0.82 -8.47 -15.49
CA ASP A 257 -0.54 -9.53 -16.47
C ASP A 257 -1.46 -9.49 -17.71
N GLY A 258 -1.99 -8.29 -18.05
CA GLY A 258 -2.95 -8.09 -19.14
C GLY A 258 -4.42 -8.36 -18.78
N GLN A 259 -4.75 -8.57 -17.52
CA GLN A 259 -6.10 -8.95 -17.08
C GLN A 259 -7.14 -7.83 -17.24
N GLY A 260 -6.72 -6.57 -17.19
CA GLY A 260 -7.61 -5.44 -17.31
C GLY A 260 -7.69 -4.83 -18.71
N SER A 261 -8.72 -3.99 -18.92
CA SER A 261 -8.83 -3.16 -20.12
C SER A 261 -7.68 -2.13 -20.19
N ARG A 262 -7.27 -1.81 -21.39
CA ARG A 262 -6.23 -0.80 -21.66
C ARG A 262 -6.87 0.49 -22.16
#